data_122b1764dedd71916ce0c663b227c05a
#
_entry.id   122b1764dedd71916ce0c663b227c05a
#
_cell.length_a   1.000
_cell.length_b   1.000
_cell.length_c   1.000
_cell.angle_alpha   90.00
_cell.angle_beta   90.00
_cell.angle_gamma   90.00
#
_symmetry.space_group_name_H-M   'P 1'
#
loop_
_entity.id
_entity.type
_entity.pdbx_description
1 polymer ?
#
loop_
_entity_poly.entity_id
_entity_poly.type
_entity_poly.pdbx_seq_one_letter_code
_entity_poly.pdbx_strand_id
1 'polypeptide(L)'
;MSLRGGTTKQSQTSLRLPRYARNDIINEAMFNINNILRENIKNLTPYSSARDEYQGEASVFLDANENAYGSPLSQQFNRYPDPLQYQVKKRLSEIKGVPPRNIFVGNGSDEAIDILFRSFCNPGVDNVILVPPTYGMYQVSANINDVEARKVMLTADYQLNLEGIAEAIDEHTKLIFICSPNNPTGNSINREDVETLLANFNGLVVVDEAYINFSRQKTFIQELTEYANLVVMQTLSKAWGLAGLRIGMAFASEEIIEVMNKVKPPYNVNEASQQLALEALSNIDQINGWIRETLLQRDRLVLELKNFDFVLDIYPSDANFILVKTTDANRIYDFLVSKGIIIRNRSKVELCEGCLRITIGTPDENTTLLQTLQNFK
;
A
#
# COMPACT_ATOMS: atom_id res chain seq x y z
N MET A 1 48.54 50.02 8.18
CA MET A 1 47.93 49.80 6.87
C MET A 1 47.16 48.49 6.96
N SER A 2 45.86 48.60 7.06
CA SER A 2 44.91 47.50 7.26
C SER A 2 44.48 46.97 5.90
N LEU A 3 44.45 45.61 5.71
CA LEU A 3 43.67 45.00 4.66
C LEU A 3 42.81 43.86 5.27
N ARG A 4 41.53 44.09 5.26
CA ARG A 4 40.47 43.19 5.65
C ARG A 4 40.26 42.13 4.56
N GLY A 5 40.33 40.85 4.94
CA GLY A 5 39.88 39.73 4.11
C GLY A 5 38.38 39.52 4.31
N GLY A 6 37.60 39.68 3.23
CA GLY A 6 36.17 39.42 3.23
C GLY A 6 35.90 37.92 3.01
N THR A 7 35.21 37.27 3.93
CA THR A 7 34.63 35.94 3.78
C THR A 7 33.29 36.07 3.07
N THR A 8 33.24 35.58 1.84
CA THR A 8 31.97 35.40 1.08
C THR A 8 31.17 34.27 1.69
N LYS A 9 30.07 34.59 2.37
CA LYS A 9 29.00 33.63 2.70
C LYS A 9 28.24 33.33 1.43
N GLN A 10 28.39 32.09 0.94
CA GLN A 10 27.43 31.54 -0.01
C GLN A 10 26.09 31.34 0.70
N SER A 11 25.08 32.12 0.29
CA SER A 11 23.70 31.98 0.68
C SER A 11 23.14 30.71 -0.04
N GLN A 12 22.85 29.69 0.72
CA GLN A 12 21.95 28.60 0.26
C GLN A 12 20.55 29.20 0.12
N THR A 13 20.17 29.53 -1.10
CA THR A 13 18.79 29.87 -1.45
C THR A 13 18.04 28.54 -1.54
N SER A 14 17.35 28.16 -0.45
CA SER A 14 16.32 27.15 -0.52
C SER A 14 15.20 27.71 -1.42
N LEU A 15 15.03 27.14 -2.61
CA LEU A 15 13.85 27.33 -3.44
C LEU A 15 12.64 26.77 -2.68
N ARG A 16 12.03 27.61 -1.86
CA ARG A 16 10.67 27.36 -1.38
C ARG A 16 9.74 27.66 -2.56
N LEU A 17 8.97 26.66 -2.98
CA LEU A 17 7.80 26.86 -3.83
C LEU A 17 7.02 28.06 -3.28
N PRO A 18 6.50 28.97 -4.13
CA PRO A 18 5.79 30.15 -3.67
C PRO A 18 4.64 29.67 -2.77
N ARG A 19 4.67 30.10 -1.52
CA ARG A 19 3.47 30.10 -0.69
C ARG A 19 2.49 31.00 -1.41
N TYR A 20 1.54 30.43 -2.12
CA TYR A 20 0.36 31.18 -2.53
C TYR A 20 -0.23 31.76 -1.25
N ALA A 21 -0.36 33.08 -1.25
CA ALA A 21 -0.83 33.84 -0.13
C ALA A 21 -2.13 33.23 0.40
N ARG A 22 -2.10 32.84 1.65
CA ARG A 22 -3.32 32.58 2.42
C ARG A 22 -4.01 33.94 2.60
N ASN A 23 -4.96 34.22 1.80
CA ASN A 23 -6.00 35.24 1.80
C ASN A 23 -6.04 35.86 0.40
N ASP A 24 -6.90 35.28 -0.40
CA ASP A 24 -7.84 35.92 -1.31
C ASP A 24 -8.21 34.91 -2.37
N ILE A 25 -9.49 34.57 -2.40
CA ILE A 25 -10.15 33.60 -3.30
C ILE A 25 -9.89 32.15 -2.89
N ILE A 26 -10.36 31.75 -1.72
CA ILE A 26 -10.80 30.38 -1.48
C ILE A 26 -12.18 30.24 -2.14
N ASN A 27 -12.19 30.02 -3.44
CA ASN A 27 -13.16 29.09 -3.99
C ASN A 27 -12.53 27.70 -3.72
N GLU A 28 -12.70 27.23 -2.48
CA GLU A 28 -12.57 25.83 -2.14
C GLU A 28 -13.58 25.08 -3.01
N ALA A 29 -13.16 24.64 -4.18
CA ALA A 29 -13.78 23.48 -4.79
C ALA A 29 -13.40 22.31 -3.89
N MET A 30 -14.14 22.14 -2.77
CA MET A 30 -14.03 20.96 -1.92
C MET A 30 -14.05 19.74 -2.84
N PHE A 31 -13.13 18.79 -2.61
CA PHE A 31 -13.11 17.53 -3.32
C PHE A 31 -14.54 16.98 -3.40
N ASN A 32 -14.97 16.65 -4.59
CA ASN A 32 -16.29 16.07 -4.84
C ASN A 32 -16.13 14.79 -5.65
N ILE A 33 -16.39 13.67 -5.02
CA ILE A 33 -16.28 12.35 -5.61
C ILE A 33 -17.04 12.23 -6.95
N ASN A 34 -18.18 12.94 -7.10
CA ASN A 34 -18.98 12.92 -8.32
C ASN A 34 -18.26 13.48 -9.55
N ASN A 35 -17.22 14.29 -9.36
CA ASN A 35 -16.44 14.85 -10.47
C ASN A 35 -15.47 13.83 -11.08
N ILE A 36 -15.10 12.80 -10.31
CA ILE A 36 -14.12 11.78 -10.74
C ILE A 36 -14.75 10.40 -10.90
N LEU A 37 -15.96 10.18 -10.39
CA LEU A 37 -16.65 8.90 -10.49
C LEU A 37 -17.13 8.66 -11.91
N ARG A 38 -16.90 7.47 -12.47
CA ARG A 38 -17.39 7.08 -13.79
C ARG A 38 -18.91 7.15 -13.86
N GLU A 39 -19.45 7.66 -14.97
CA GLU A 39 -20.89 7.89 -15.11
C GLU A 39 -21.71 6.59 -14.98
N ASN A 40 -21.23 5.48 -15.54
CA ASN A 40 -21.90 4.19 -15.42
C ASN A 40 -21.88 3.66 -13.97
N ILE A 41 -20.90 4.06 -13.14
CA ILE A 41 -20.83 3.69 -11.72
C ILE A 41 -21.76 4.58 -10.89
N LYS A 42 -21.90 5.87 -11.21
CA LYS A 42 -22.91 6.73 -10.58
C LYS A 42 -24.29 6.10 -10.67
N ASN A 43 -24.66 5.65 -11.86
CA ASN A 43 -25.97 5.10 -12.19
C ASN A 43 -26.12 3.59 -11.94
N LEU A 44 -25.05 2.92 -11.47
CA LEU A 44 -25.08 1.49 -11.18
C LEU A 44 -26.04 1.18 -10.02
N THR A 45 -26.99 0.30 -10.24
CA THR A 45 -27.73 -0.34 -9.17
C THR A 45 -26.89 -1.55 -8.69
N PRO A 46 -26.40 -1.56 -7.45
CA PRO A 46 -25.61 -2.69 -6.95
C PRO A 46 -26.48 -3.95 -6.92
N TYR A 47 -25.83 -5.10 -7.02
CA TYR A 47 -26.52 -6.36 -6.72
C TYR A 47 -26.95 -6.35 -5.25
N SER A 48 -28.26 -6.53 -5.00
CA SER A 48 -28.80 -6.76 -3.66
C SER A 48 -28.91 -8.25 -3.42
N SER A 49 -28.25 -8.75 -2.40
CA SER A 49 -28.49 -10.11 -1.93
C SER A 49 -29.75 -10.14 -1.04
N ALA A 50 -30.42 -11.28 -0.96
CA ALA A 50 -31.56 -11.41 -0.05
C ALA A 50 -31.20 -11.10 1.42
N ARG A 51 -29.91 -11.25 1.79
CA ARG A 51 -29.39 -10.89 3.11
C ARG A 51 -29.20 -9.39 3.30
N ASP A 52 -28.99 -8.63 2.22
CA ASP A 52 -28.94 -7.16 2.29
C ASP A 52 -30.33 -6.56 2.52
N GLU A 53 -31.39 -7.28 2.09
CA GLU A 53 -32.77 -6.84 2.22
C GLU A 53 -33.37 -7.09 3.60
N TYR A 54 -32.72 -7.93 4.43
CA TYR A 54 -33.23 -8.28 5.76
C TYR A 54 -32.30 -7.79 6.87
N GLN A 55 -32.85 -6.93 7.73
CA GLN A 55 -32.18 -6.48 8.95
C GLN A 55 -32.90 -7.09 10.16
N GLY A 56 -32.27 -8.08 10.80
CA GLY A 56 -32.83 -8.72 11.99
C GLY A 56 -32.22 -10.08 12.27
N GLU A 57 -32.73 -10.75 13.34
CA GLU A 57 -32.39 -12.14 13.64
C GLU A 57 -33.39 -13.08 12.95
N ALA A 58 -32.89 -13.96 12.09
CA ALA A 58 -33.68 -15.01 11.48
C ALA A 58 -33.14 -16.39 11.89
N SER A 59 -34.06 -17.28 12.21
CA SER A 59 -33.74 -18.69 12.53
C SER A 59 -33.80 -19.62 11.31
N VAL A 60 -34.43 -19.18 10.22
CA VAL A 60 -34.60 -19.97 8.98
C VAL A 60 -34.22 -19.10 7.79
N PHE A 61 -33.26 -19.57 7.00
CA PHE A 61 -32.78 -18.93 5.79
C PHE A 61 -33.08 -19.84 4.59
N LEU A 62 -33.96 -19.39 3.69
CA LEU A 62 -34.34 -20.07 2.44
C LEU A 62 -34.23 -19.11 1.23
N ASP A 63 -33.24 -18.24 1.27
CA ASP A 63 -33.10 -17.04 0.45
C ASP A 63 -32.05 -17.15 -0.66
N ALA A 64 -31.03 -18.01 -0.50
CA ALA A 64 -29.85 -18.01 -1.35
C ALA A 64 -29.57 -19.36 -2.03
N ASN A 65 -30.53 -20.27 -2.09
CA ASN A 65 -30.42 -21.60 -2.72
C ASN A 65 -29.25 -22.45 -2.20
N GLU A 66 -28.87 -22.24 -0.96
CA GLU A 66 -27.77 -22.94 -0.30
C GLU A 66 -28.19 -24.37 0.09
N ASN A 67 -27.21 -25.26 0.24
CA ASN A 67 -27.48 -26.60 0.73
C ASN A 67 -27.87 -26.58 2.22
N ALA A 68 -29.13 -26.80 2.53
CA ALA A 68 -29.66 -26.76 3.90
C ALA A 68 -29.13 -27.89 4.80
N TYR A 69 -28.62 -28.97 4.22
CA TYR A 69 -28.12 -30.14 4.97
C TYR A 69 -26.70 -29.95 5.53
N GLY A 70 -26.00 -28.88 5.17
CA GLY A 70 -24.68 -28.58 5.69
C GLY A 70 -23.55 -28.73 4.69
N SER A 71 -22.31 -28.77 5.20
CA SER A 71 -21.08 -28.94 4.44
C SER A 71 -20.51 -30.35 4.62
N PRO A 72 -19.84 -30.95 3.62
CA PRO A 72 -19.16 -32.23 3.78
C PRO A 72 -17.86 -32.16 4.61
N LEU A 73 -17.53 -30.99 5.14
CA LEU A 73 -16.39 -30.72 6.00
C LEU A 73 -16.80 -30.73 7.47
N SER A 74 -15.83 -30.82 8.38
CA SER A 74 -16.05 -30.68 9.82
C SER A 74 -16.58 -29.30 10.18
N GLN A 75 -16.17 -28.29 9.45
CA GLN A 75 -16.68 -26.90 9.55
C GLN A 75 -17.81 -26.69 8.54
N GLN A 76 -18.78 -25.86 8.92
CA GLN A 76 -19.95 -25.59 8.10
C GLN A 76 -19.69 -24.35 7.22
N PHE A 77 -19.57 -24.56 5.90
CA PHE A 77 -19.42 -23.52 4.89
C PHE A 77 -20.53 -23.56 3.83
N ASN A 78 -21.68 -24.09 4.20
CA ASN A 78 -22.84 -24.21 3.33
C ASN A 78 -23.66 -22.92 3.20
N ARG A 79 -23.28 -21.87 3.91
CA ARG A 79 -23.91 -20.56 3.87
C ARG A 79 -22.97 -19.53 3.27
N TYR A 80 -23.52 -18.59 2.48
CA TYR A 80 -22.76 -17.43 2.02
C TYR A 80 -22.27 -16.60 3.21
N PRO A 81 -21.06 -16.03 3.14
CA PRO A 81 -20.54 -15.15 4.19
C PRO A 81 -21.27 -13.83 4.26
N ASP A 82 -20.99 -13.05 5.30
CA ASP A 82 -21.40 -11.66 5.38
C ASP A 82 -20.82 -10.85 4.21
N PRO A 83 -21.66 -10.28 3.32
CA PRO A 83 -21.20 -9.53 2.15
C PRO A 83 -20.45 -8.24 2.51
N LEU A 84 -20.68 -7.70 3.72
CA LEU A 84 -20.05 -6.46 4.19
C LEU A 84 -18.93 -6.69 5.21
N GLN A 85 -18.66 -7.94 5.59
CA GLN A 85 -17.62 -8.34 6.55
C GLN A 85 -17.71 -7.56 7.88
N TYR A 86 -18.92 -7.36 8.38
CA TYR A 86 -19.20 -6.46 9.50
C TYR A 86 -18.36 -6.75 10.75
N GLN A 87 -18.23 -8.03 11.13
CA GLN A 87 -17.45 -8.41 12.32
C GLN A 87 -15.96 -8.10 12.14
N VAL A 88 -15.40 -8.37 10.94
CA VAL A 88 -14.01 -8.05 10.61
C VAL A 88 -13.80 -6.54 10.64
N LYS A 89 -14.69 -5.76 10.01
CA LYS A 89 -14.65 -4.28 10.03
C LYS A 89 -14.78 -3.71 11.44
N LYS A 90 -15.67 -4.28 12.27
CA LYS A 90 -15.81 -3.87 13.66
C LYS A 90 -14.50 -4.09 14.42
N ARG A 91 -13.89 -5.25 14.29
CA ARG A 91 -12.61 -5.53 14.96
C ARG A 91 -11.48 -4.65 14.44
N LEU A 92 -11.39 -4.41 13.13
CA LEU A 92 -10.44 -3.47 12.53
C LEU A 92 -10.68 -2.04 13.03
N SER A 93 -11.93 -1.62 13.16
CA SER A 93 -12.31 -0.30 13.70
C SER A 93 -11.75 -0.08 15.11
N GLU A 94 -11.87 -1.07 15.99
CA GLU A 94 -11.30 -1.02 17.35
C GLU A 94 -9.76 -0.88 17.33
N ILE A 95 -9.08 -1.58 16.42
CA ILE A 95 -7.62 -1.57 16.30
C ILE A 95 -7.10 -0.28 15.64
N LYS A 96 -7.82 0.22 14.62
CA LYS A 96 -7.37 1.35 13.77
C LYS A 96 -7.92 2.70 14.18
N GLY A 97 -8.94 2.72 15.04
CA GLY A 97 -9.57 3.96 15.52
C GLY A 97 -10.42 4.68 14.46
N VAL A 98 -10.93 3.96 13.46
CA VAL A 98 -11.82 4.51 12.41
C VAL A 98 -13.16 3.79 12.38
N PRO A 99 -14.27 4.46 12.06
CA PRO A 99 -15.60 3.81 11.99
C PRO A 99 -15.62 2.68 10.93
N PRO A 100 -16.40 1.59 11.13
CA PRO A 100 -16.53 0.51 10.16
C PRO A 100 -16.96 0.96 8.76
N ARG A 101 -17.76 2.03 8.65
CA ARG A 101 -18.21 2.61 7.37
C ARG A 101 -17.08 3.23 6.54
N ASN A 102 -15.93 3.52 7.17
CA ASN A 102 -14.71 4.00 6.52
C ASN A 102 -13.74 2.87 6.14
N ILE A 103 -14.16 1.61 6.20
CA ILE A 103 -13.33 0.43 5.96
C ILE A 103 -13.92 -0.40 4.83
N PHE A 104 -13.11 -0.64 3.80
CA PHE A 104 -13.33 -1.67 2.80
C PHE A 104 -12.45 -2.88 3.12
N VAL A 105 -12.97 -4.10 2.92
CA VAL A 105 -12.20 -5.35 3.06
C VAL A 105 -12.29 -6.14 1.76
N GLY A 106 -11.12 -6.58 1.26
CA GLY A 106 -11.01 -7.28 -0.02
C GLY A 106 -10.02 -8.45 0.00
N ASN A 107 -9.95 -9.16 -1.12
CA ASN A 107 -9.02 -10.26 -1.37
C ASN A 107 -7.58 -9.74 -1.60
N GLY A 108 -6.91 -9.34 -0.53
CA GLY A 108 -5.68 -8.57 -0.57
C GLY A 108 -5.94 -7.10 -0.94
N SER A 109 -4.92 -6.27 -0.80
CA SER A 109 -4.97 -4.88 -1.29
C SER A 109 -5.09 -4.80 -2.81
N ASP A 110 -4.73 -5.88 -3.53
CA ASP A 110 -4.85 -5.95 -4.99
C ASP A 110 -6.31 -5.78 -5.47
N GLU A 111 -7.29 -6.33 -4.74
CA GLU A 111 -8.71 -6.12 -5.05
C GLU A 111 -9.13 -4.66 -4.86
N ALA A 112 -8.63 -4.00 -3.82
CA ALA A 112 -8.90 -2.57 -3.61
C ALA A 112 -8.31 -1.73 -4.75
N ILE A 113 -7.09 -2.04 -5.22
CA ILE A 113 -6.49 -1.38 -6.38
C ILE A 113 -7.38 -1.52 -7.62
N ASP A 114 -7.79 -2.74 -7.96
CA ASP A 114 -8.62 -3.00 -9.15
C ASP A 114 -9.98 -2.28 -9.07
N ILE A 115 -10.63 -2.31 -7.90
CA ILE A 115 -11.91 -1.62 -7.68
C ILE A 115 -11.77 -0.10 -7.83
N LEU A 116 -10.66 0.51 -7.38
CA LEU A 116 -10.41 1.92 -7.58
C LEU A 116 -10.30 2.28 -9.07
N PHE A 117 -9.56 1.50 -9.86
CA PHE A 117 -9.51 1.69 -11.32
C PHE A 117 -10.89 1.57 -11.94
N ARG A 118 -11.64 0.53 -11.63
CA ARG A 118 -12.97 0.27 -12.19
C ARG A 118 -14.00 1.31 -11.80
N SER A 119 -13.83 1.95 -10.63
CA SER A 119 -14.76 2.96 -10.14
C SER A 119 -14.48 4.35 -10.71
N PHE A 120 -13.23 4.73 -10.87
CA PHE A 120 -12.84 6.11 -11.10
C PHE A 120 -12.19 6.39 -12.47
N CYS A 121 -11.72 5.37 -13.19
CA CYS A 121 -11.01 5.58 -14.45
C CYS A 121 -11.82 5.03 -15.64
N ASN A 122 -12.17 5.88 -16.61
CA ASN A 122 -12.76 5.45 -17.86
C ASN A 122 -11.68 4.83 -18.76
N PRO A 123 -11.85 3.57 -19.23
CA PRO A 123 -10.90 2.90 -20.11
C PRO A 123 -10.62 3.71 -21.39
N GLY A 124 -9.37 3.78 -21.81
CA GLY A 124 -8.93 4.48 -23.01
C GLY A 124 -9.07 6.01 -22.97
N VAL A 125 -9.47 6.60 -21.83
CA VAL A 125 -9.70 8.05 -21.68
C VAL A 125 -8.92 8.62 -20.51
N ASP A 126 -9.09 8.03 -19.32
CA ASP A 126 -8.49 8.56 -18.09
C ASP A 126 -7.08 7.98 -17.85
N ASN A 127 -6.33 8.67 -17.02
CA ASN A 127 -4.98 8.27 -16.65
C ASN A 127 -4.77 8.28 -15.14
N VAL A 128 -3.69 7.62 -14.73
CA VAL A 128 -3.21 7.60 -13.34
C VAL A 128 -1.73 7.93 -13.30
N ILE A 129 -1.26 8.47 -12.17
CA ILE A 129 0.17 8.71 -11.96
C ILE A 129 0.75 7.59 -11.07
N LEU A 130 1.83 7.00 -11.55
CA LEU A 130 2.66 6.06 -10.82
C LEU A 130 4.04 6.66 -10.59
N VAL A 131 4.65 6.37 -9.43
CA VAL A 131 5.95 6.93 -9.03
C VAL A 131 7.02 5.82 -8.91
N PRO A 132 7.51 5.29 -10.06
CA PRO A 132 8.53 4.24 -10.04
C PRO A 132 9.90 4.75 -9.50
N PRO A 133 10.69 3.83 -8.90
CA PRO A 133 10.41 2.41 -8.66
C PRO A 133 9.36 2.21 -7.56
N THR A 134 8.31 1.46 -7.84
CA THR A 134 7.21 1.22 -6.90
C THR A 134 6.61 -0.18 -7.09
N TYR A 135 5.50 -0.47 -6.41
CA TYR A 135 4.83 -1.76 -6.50
C TYR A 135 4.21 -1.98 -7.89
N GLY A 136 4.65 -3.05 -8.56
CA GLY A 136 4.32 -3.29 -9.98
C GLY A 136 2.85 -3.57 -10.28
N MET A 137 2.04 -3.94 -9.28
CA MET A 137 0.62 -4.23 -9.51
C MET A 137 -0.19 -3.01 -9.91
N TYR A 138 0.23 -1.80 -9.57
CA TYR A 138 -0.46 -0.59 -10.06
C TYR A 138 -0.42 -0.52 -11.58
N GLN A 139 0.76 -0.75 -12.18
CA GLN A 139 0.91 -0.78 -13.64
C GLN A 139 0.12 -1.93 -14.27
N VAL A 140 0.13 -3.12 -13.63
CA VAL A 140 -0.63 -4.27 -14.12
C VAL A 140 -2.12 -3.98 -14.08
N SER A 141 -2.63 -3.40 -12.99
CA SER A 141 -4.05 -3.03 -12.87
C SER A 141 -4.45 -1.93 -13.87
N ALA A 142 -3.59 -0.93 -14.10
CA ALA A 142 -3.81 0.07 -15.13
C ALA A 142 -3.96 -0.58 -16.52
N ASN A 143 -3.04 -1.49 -16.87
CA ASN A 143 -3.07 -2.19 -18.16
C ASN A 143 -4.32 -3.08 -18.31
N ILE A 144 -4.74 -3.80 -17.25
CA ILE A 144 -5.95 -4.63 -17.26
C ILE A 144 -7.20 -3.79 -17.49
N ASN A 145 -7.24 -2.58 -16.91
CA ASN A 145 -8.38 -1.68 -17.01
C ASN A 145 -8.31 -0.72 -18.21
N ASP A 146 -7.33 -0.88 -19.11
CA ASP A 146 -7.08 -0.01 -20.28
C ASP A 146 -6.98 1.48 -19.87
N VAL A 147 -6.20 1.75 -18.81
CA VAL A 147 -5.96 3.10 -18.27
C VAL A 147 -4.51 3.48 -18.46
N GLU A 148 -4.24 4.67 -19.01
CA GLU A 148 -2.89 5.18 -19.16
C GLU A 148 -2.22 5.34 -17.78
N ALA A 149 -1.01 4.77 -17.64
CA ALA A 149 -0.18 4.95 -16.45
C ALA A 149 0.98 5.90 -16.76
N ARG A 150 0.88 7.15 -16.35
CA ARG A 150 1.93 8.16 -16.46
C ARG A 150 2.96 7.95 -15.36
N LYS A 151 4.21 7.80 -15.75
CA LYS A 151 5.31 7.50 -14.85
C LYS A 151 6.08 8.77 -14.53
N VAL A 152 6.12 9.13 -13.26
CA VAL A 152 6.99 10.18 -12.73
C VAL A 152 7.99 9.51 -11.79
N MET A 153 9.26 9.46 -12.20
CA MET A 153 10.29 8.76 -11.42
C MET A 153 10.46 9.41 -10.04
N LEU A 154 10.64 8.58 -9.01
CA LEU A 154 11.15 9.07 -7.73
C LEU A 154 12.51 9.75 -7.91
N THR A 155 12.86 10.62 -6.99
CA THR A 155 14.18 11.27 -6.93
C THR A 155 15.28 10.24 -6.61
N ALA A 156 16.55 10.63 -6.69
CA ALA A 156 17.68 9.75 -6.41
C ALA A 156 17.69 9.21 -4.97
N ASP A 157 17.06 9.92 -4.03
CA ASP A 157 16.86 9.53 -2.63
C ASP A 157 15.48 8.89 -2.38
N TYR A 158 14.82 8.44 -3.46
CA TYR A 158 13.54 7.75 -3.45
C TYR A 158 12.40 8.55 -2.81
N GLN A 159 12.37 9.86 -3.00
CA GLN A 159 11.26 10.74 -2.61
C GLN A 159 10.43 11.18 -3.82
N LEU A 160 9.28 11.80 -3.58
CA LEU A 160 8.41 12.27 -4.65
C LEU A 160 9.06 13.42 -5.44
N ASN A 161 8.95 13.37 -6.74
CA ASN A 161 9.22 14.49 -7.63
C ASN A 161 7.92 15.30 -7.83
N LEU A 162 7.63 16.20 -6.88
CA LEU A 162 6.37 16.96 -6.88
C LEU A 162 6.19 17.83 -8.14
N GLU A 163 7.28 18.40 -8.68
CA GLU A 163 7.24 19.19 -9.91
C GLU A 163 6.84 18.31 -11.11
N GLY A 164 7.51 17.18 -11.28
CA GLY A 164 7.15 16.23 -12.34
C GLY A 164 5.75 15.63 -12.19
N ILE A 165 5.27 15.43 -10.95
CA ILE A 165 3.88 15.00 -10.71
C ILE A 165 2.90 16.11 -11.14
N ALA A 166 3.16 17.37 -10.77
CA ALA A 166 2.32 18.50 -11.14
C ALA A 166 2.24 18.69 -12.67
N GLU A 167 3.35 18.51 -13.38
CA GLU A 167 3.41 18.57 -14.84
C GLU A 167 2.66 17.41 -15.52
N ALA A 168 2.57 16.23 -14.86
CA ALA A 168 1.91 15.05 -15.41
C ALA A 168 0.39 15.05 -15.18
N ILE A 169 -0.14 15.90 -14.29
CA ILE A 169 -1.57 16.00 -13.99
C ILE A 169 -2.30 16.76 -15.12
N ASP A 170 -3.43 16.21 -15.57
CA ASP A 170 -4.40 16.89 -16.43
C ASP A 170 -5.86 16.58 -15.96
N GLU A 171 -6.87 17.01 -16.75
CA GLU A 171 -8.30 16.79 -16.45
C GLU A 171 -8.72 15.31 -16.44
N HIS A 172 -7.93 14.45 -17.09
CA HIS A 172 -8.14 13.01 -17.13
C HIS A 172 -7.42 12.24 -16.02
N THR A 173 -6.58 12.90 -15.23
CA THR A 173 -5.87 12.24 -14.13
C THR A 173 -6.82 11.99 -12.95
N LYS A 174 -7.02 10.72 -12.59
CA LYS A 174 -7.99 10.31 -11.56
C LYS A 174 -7.35 9.82 -10.27
N LEU A 175 -6.22 9.10 -10.37
CA LEU A 175 -5.57 8.47 -9.22
C LEU A 175 -4.07 8.76 -9.23
N ILE A 176 -3.49 8.96 -8.04
CA ILE A 176 -2.04 8.96 -7.83
C ILE A 176 -1.74 7.85 -6.81
N PHE A 177 -0.87 6.89 -7.16
CA PHE A 177 -0.48 5.79 -6.28
C PHE A 177 0.88 6.06 -5.64
N ILE A 178 0.93 6.04 -4.31
CA ILE A 178 2.13 6.25 -3.49
C ILE A 178 2.29 5.06 -2.55
N CYS A 179 3.38 4.31 -2.68
CA CYS A 179 3.71 3.22 -1.75
C CYS A 179 4.62 3.77 -0.62
N SER A 180 4.17 3.68 0.63
CA SER A 180 4.95 4.19 1.79
C SER A 180 4.69 3.37 3.05
N PRO A 181 5.68 2.62 3.54
CA PRO A 181 7.04 2.41 3.00
C PRO A 181 7.04 1.79 1.61
N ASN A 182 7.96 2.27 0.75
CA ASN A 182 7.97 1.91 -0.66
C ASN A 182 8.55 0.52 -0.92
N ASN A 183 8.06 -0.14 -1.94
CA ASN A 183 8.58 -1.40 -2.46
C ASN A 183 9.02 -1.20 -3.93
N PRO A 184 10.32 -1.32 -4.28
CA PRO A 184 11.31 -2.16 -3.59
C PRO A 184 12.31 -1.43 -2.71
N THR A 185 12.24 -0.13 -2.53
CA THR A 185 13.30 0.69 -1.94
C THR A 185 13.33 0.63 -0.40
N GLY A 186 12.19 0.39 0.24
CA GLY A 186 12.08 0.20 1.69
C GLY A 186 11.86 1.47 2.50
N ASN A 187 12.14 2.63 1.95
CA ASN A 187 12.02 3.92 2.64
C ASN A 187 10.56 4.38 2.74
N SER A 188 10.26 5.15 3.76
CA SER A 188 9.02 5.95 3.82
C SER A 188 9.13 7.19 2.94
N ILE A 189 8.02 7.58 2.32
CA ILE A 189 7.90 8.83 1.57
C ILE A 189 7.70 9.99 2.56
N ASN A 190 8.25 11.17 2.26
CA ASN A 190 8.08 12.36 3.06
C ASN A 190 6.60 12.70 3.22
N ARG A 191 6.16 12.83 4.46
CA ARG A 191 4.76 13.06 4.78
C ARG A 191 4.25 14.39 4.21
N GLU A 192 5.04 15.44 4.32
CA GLU A 192 4.70 16.78 3.82
C GLU A 192 4.46 16.79 2.30
N ASP A 193 5.19 15.97 1.55
CA ASP A 193 5.02 15.84 0.10
C ASP A 193 3.68 15.18 -0.25
N VAL A 194 3.29 14.14 0.51
CA VAL A 194 1.98 13.48 0.33
C VAL A 194 0.84 14.43 0.71
N GLU A 195 0.97 15.17 1.82
CA GLU A 195 -0.01 16.19 2.25
C GLU A 195 -0.14 17.32 1.22
N THR A 196 0.98 17.69 0.57
CA THR A 196 0.95 18.66 -0.53
C THR A 196 0.12 18.16 -1.70
N LEU A 197 0.25 16.89 -2.09
CA LEU A 197 -0.57 16.30 -3.14
C LEU A 197 -2.05 16.23 -2.74
N LEU A 198 -2.34 15.80 -1.51
CA LEU A 198 -3.71 15.73 -0.99
C LEU A 198 -4.41 17.08 -1.02
N ALA A 199 -3.68 18.16 -0.70
CA ALA A 199 -4.22 19.51 -0.67
C ALA A 199 -4.41 20.15 -2.07
N ASN A 200 -3.71 19.66 -3.11
CA ASN A 200 -3.66 20.32 -4.41
C ASN A 200 -4.16 19.46 -5.59
N PHE A 201 -4.53 18.22 -5.34
CA PHE A 201 -5.03 17.30 -6.38
C PHE A 201 -6.52 17.02 -6.22
N ASN A 202 -7.30 17.20 -7.29
CA ASN A 202 -8.75 16.98 -7.28
C ASN A 202 -9.18 15.53 -7.58
N GLY A 203 -8.23 14.60 -7.78
CA GLY A 203 -8.44 13.16 -7.85
C GLY A 203 -8.12 12.48 -6.52
N LEU A 204 -8.07 11.13 -6.49
CA LEU A 204 -7.72 10.38 -5.29
C LEU A 204 -6.21 10.19 -5.16
N VAL A 205 -5.67 10.45 -3.97
CA VAL A 205 -4.32 10.04 -3.59
C VAL A 205 -4.41 8.74 -2.81
N VAL A 206 -3.86 7.68 -3.37
CA VAL A 206 -3.87 6.33 -2.81
C VAL A 206 -2.52 6.06 -2.16
N VAL A 207 -2.49 6.00 -0.83
CA VAL A 207 -1.30 5.69 -0.04
C VAL A 207 -1.31 4.22 0.35
N ASP A 208 -0.43 3.43 -0.27
CA ASP A 208 -0.29 2.02 0.05
C ASP A 208 0.68 1.83 1.22
N GLU A 209 0.11 1.53 2.35
CA GLU A 209 0.78 1.30 3.64
C GLU A 209 0.97 -0.19 3.97
N ALA A 210 1.20 -1.04 2.99
CA ALA A 210 1.37 -2.48 3.21
C ALA A 210 2.48 -2.82 4.23
N TYR A 211 3.44 -1.92 4.44
CA TYR A 211 4.60 -2.12 5.32
C TYR A 211 4.61 -1.19 6.54
N ILE A 212 3.58 -0.37 6.75
CA ILE A 212 3.53 0.67 7.80
C ILE A 212 3.82 0.16 9.21
N ASN A 213 3.47 -1.11 9.51
CA ASN A 213 3.71 -1.70 10.81
C ASN A 213 5.20 -1.80 11.19
N PHE A 214 6.12 -1.71 10.22
CA PHE A 214 7.56 -1.75 10.42
C PHE A 214 8.21 -0.35 10.44
N SER A 215 7.42 0.69 10.15
CA SER A 215 7.86 2.08 10.11
C SER A 215 7.65 2.79 11.44
N ARG A 216 8.47 3.81 11.67
CA ARG A 216 8.25 4.78 12.75
C ARG A 216 7.32 5.93 12.32
N GLN A 217 7.01 6.04 11.04
CA GLN A 217 6.09 7.04 10.52
C GLN A 217 4.66 6.71 10.95
N LYS A 218 3.88 7.73 11.27
CA LYS A 218 2.46 7.55 11.59
C LYS A 218 1.69 7.21 10.32
N THR A 219 0.69 6.32 10.46
CA THR A 219 -0.23 5.99 9.37
C THR A 219 -1.04 7.21 8.92
N PHE A 220 -1.31 7.31 7.63
CA PHE A 220 -2.22 8.32 7.06
C PHE A 220 -3.70 8.06 7.39
N ILE A 221 -4.06 6.92 7.98
CA ILE A 221 -5.44 6.67 8.46
C ILE A 221 -5.91 7.79 9.40
N GLN A 222 -5.01 8.42 10.14
CA GLN A 222 -5.34 9.50 11.08
C GLN A 222 -5.79 10.79 10.38
N GLU A 223 -5.50 10.95 9.08
CA GLU A 223 -5.78 12.13 8.26
C GLU A 223 -7.06 12.00 7.42
N LEU A 224 -7.81 10.89 7.56
CA LEU A 224 -9.02 10.64 6.76
C LEU A 224 -10.12 11.69 6.96
N THR A 225 -10.15 12.36 8.11
CA THR A 225 -11.11 13.43 8.40
C THR A 225 -10.68 14.77 7.81
N GLU A 226 -9.40 14.95 7.49
CA GLU A 226 -8.83 16.16 6.92
C GLU A 226 -8.86 16.15 5.39
N TYR A 227 -8.60 14.97 4.79
CA TYR A 227 -8.51 14.83 3.34
C TYR A 227 -9.56 13.87 2.79
N ALA A 228 -10.61 14.41 2.22
CA ALA A 228 -11.72 13.63 1.66
C ALA A 228 -11.32 12.78 0.42
N ASN A 229 -10.20 13.14 -0.24
CA ASN A 229 -9.62 12.46 -1.41
C ASN A 229 -8.53 11.43 -1.05
N LEU A 230 -8.32 11.14 0.25
CA LEU A 230 -7.34 10.18 0.71
C LEU A 230 -7.91 8.76 0.73
N VAL A 231 -7.16 7.83 0.14
CA VAL A 231 -7.38 6.38 0.30
C VAL A 231 -6.12 5.76 0.87
N VAL A 232 -6.22 5.11 2.02
CA VAL A 232 -5.09 4.40 2.63
C VAL A 232 -5.31 2.90 2.49
N MET A 233 -4.37 2.19 1.88
CA MET A 233 -4.45 0.73 1.76
C MET A 233 -3.52 0.05 2.76
N GLN A 234 -3.99 -1.01 3.40
CA GLN A 234 -3.20 -1.89 4.27
C GLN A 234 -3.53 -3.35 3.99
N THR A 235 -2.71 -4.27 4.54
CA THR A 235 -2.88 -5.70 4.32
C THR A 235 -2.52 -6.51 5.56
N LEU A 236 -3.17 -7.67 5.74
CA LEU A 236 -2.77 -8.66 6.72
C LEU A 236 -1.66 -9.60 6.20
N SER A 237 -1.23 -9.44 4.95
CA SER A 237 -0.24 -10.33 4.31
C SER A 237 1.20 -10.14 4.81
N LYS A 238 1.54 -9.01 5.45
CA LYS A 238 2.92 -8.68 5.83
C LYS A 238 3.13 -8.85 7.33
N ALA A 239 2.96 -7.80 8.13
CA ALA A 239 3.19 -7.84 9.56
C ALA A 239 2.31 -8.87 10.30
N TRP A 240 1.11 -9.12 9.82
CA TRP A 240 0.17 -10.06 10.41
C TRP A 240 0.43 -11.53 10.03
N GLY A 241 1.36 -11.81 9.11
CA GLY A 241 1.70 -13.18 8.72
C GLY A 241 0.60 -13.95 7.98
N LEU A 242 -0.41 -13.28 7.45
CA LEU A 242 -1.61 -13.89 6.87
C LEU A 242 -1.65 -13.81 5.33
N ALA A 243 -0.49 -13.89 4.69
CA ALA A 243 -0.42 -13.82 3.21
C ALA A 243 -1.31 -14.86 2.51
N GLY A 244 -1.45 -16.05 3.10
CA GLY A 244 -2.30 -17.14 2.57
C GLY A 244 -3.80 -16.87 2.66
N LEU A 245 -4.27 -16.01 3.57
CA LEU A 245 -5.69 -15.68 3.73
C LEU A 245 -6.19 -14.64 2.73
N ARG A 246 -5.27 -13.92 2.06
CA ARG A 246 -5.63 -12.89 1.07
C ARG A 246 -6.58 -11.83 1.63
N ILE A 247 -6.27 -11.21 2.77
CA ILE A 247 -7.05 -10.10 3.34
C ILE A 247 -6.27 -8.80 3.19
N GLY A 248 -6.89 -7.82 2.53
CA GLY A 248 -6.46 -6.44 2.44
C GLY A 248 -7.58 -5.48 2.80
N MET A 249 -7.22 -4.26 3.10
CA MET A 249 -8.15 -3.21 3.52
C MET A 249 -7.86 -1.92 2.77
N ALA A 250 -8.92 -1.14 2.53
CA ALA A 250 -8.78 0.28 2.23
C ALA A 250 -9.57 1.09 3.27
N PHE A 251 -9.01 2.23 3.64
CA PHE A 251 -9.58 3.21 4.56
C PHE A 251 -9.76 4.52 3.79
N ALA A 252 -10.97 5.07 3.79
CA ALA A 252 -11.27 6.29 3.06
C ALA A 252 -12.52 6.98 3.64
N SER A 253 -12.95 8.10 3.04
CA SER A 253 -14.26 8.68 3.34
C SER A 253 -15.39 7.68 3.11
N GLU A 254 -16.50 7.83 3.82
CA GLU A 254 -17.66 6.94 3.70
C GLU A 254 -18.16 6.84 2.25
N GLU A 255 -18.20 7.96 1.53
CA GLU A 255 -18.61 8.04 0.13
C GLU A 255 -17.73 7.16 -0.79
N ILE A 256 -16.40 7.17 -0.60
CA ILE A 256 -15.48 6.32 -1.37
C ILE A 256 -15.72 4.84 -1.04
N ILE A 257 -15.87 4.50 0.24
CA ILE A 257 -16.12 3.13 0.68
C ILE A 257 -17.46 2.60 0.15
N GLU A 258 -18.50 3.44 0.11
CA GLU A 258 -19.79 3.08 -0.49
C GLU A 258 -19.64 2.74 -1.98
N VAL A 259 -18.90 3.55 -2.73
CA VAL A 259 -18.59 3.27 -4.15
C VAL A 259 -17.83 1.95 -4.30
N MET A 260 -16.81 1.70 -3.48
CA MET A 260 -16.06 0.44 -3.52
C MET A 260 -16.95 -0.77 -3.20
N ASN A 261 -17.83 -0.65 -2.20
CA ASN A 261 -18.79 -1.72 -1.86
C ASN A 261 -19.83 -1.94 -2.97
N LYS A 262 -20.22 -0.91 -3.71
CA LYS A 262 -21.14 -0.98 -4.85
C LYS A 262 -20.56 -1.75 -6.04
N VAL A 263 -19.23 -1.67 -6.25
CA VAL A 263 -18.53 -2.24 -7.40
C VAL A 263 -17.97 -3.64 -7.14
N LYS A 264 -17.64 -3.96 -5.88
CA LYS A 264 -17.10 -5.28 -5.52
C LYS A 264 -18.12 -6.41 -5.76
N PRO A 265 -17.67 -7.66 -6.00
CA PRO A 265 -18.56 -8.81 -5.91
C PRO A 265 -19.20 -8.90 -4.50
N PRO A 266 -20.49 -9.30 -4.37
CA PRO A 266 -21.19 -9.28 -3.09
C PRO A 266 -20.43 -10.04 -1.98
N TYR A 267 -20.03 -11.26 -2.24
CA TYR A 267 -19.37 -12.15 -1.29
C TYR A 267 -17.87 -12.27 -1.59
N ASN A 268 -17.20 -11.13 -1.81
CA ASN A 268 -15.80 -11.11 -2.26
C ASN A 268 -14.83 -11.81 -1.29
N VAL A 269 -15.03 -11.71 0.02
CA VAL A 269 -14.19 -12.37 1.02
C VAL A 269 -14.91 -13.59 1.58
N ASN A 270 -14.33 -14.77 1.42
CA ASN A 270 -14.93 -16.04 1.86
C ASN A 270 -15.00 -16.16 3.40
N GLU A 271 -15.92 -17.00 3.88
CA GLU A 271 -16.18 -17.21 5.31
C GLU A 271 -14.96 -17.70 6.08
N ALA A 272 -14.18 -18.62 5.54
CA ALA A 272 -12.98 -19.14 6.21
C ALA A 272 -11.94 -18.04 6.43
N SER A 273 -11.72 -17.19 5.44
CA SER A 273 -10.81 -16.04 5.58
C SER A 273 -11.32 -15.02 6.62
N GLN A 274 -12.64 -14.78 6.68
CA GLN A 274 -13.21 -13.87 7.68
C GLN A 274 -13.04 -14.41 9.11
N GLN A 275 -13.34 -15.69 9.34
CA GLN A 275 -13.20 -16.33 10.65
C GLN A 275 -11.75 -16.35 11.13
N LEU A 276 -10.81 -16.77 10.28
CA LEU A 276 -9.38 -16.81 10.62
C LEU A 276 -8.79 -15.41 10.79
N ALA A 277 -9.26 -14.41 10.06
CA ALA A 277 -8.87 -13.04 10.27
C ALA A 277 -9.31 -12.51 11.64
N LEU A 278 -10.56 -12.80 12.07
CA LEU A 278 -11.07 -12.42 13.40
C LEU A 278 -10.24 -13.05 14.53
N GLU A 279 -9.90 -14.35 14.39
CA GLU A 279 -9.02 -15.05 15.34
C GLU A 279 -7.66 -14.36 15.43
N ALA A 280 -7.02 -14.10 14.29
CA ALA A 280 -5.72 -13.46 14.24
C ALA A 280 -5.74 -12.02 14.80
N LEU A 281 -6.77 -11.24 14.51
CA LEU A 281 -6.94 -9.88 15.01
C LEU A 281 -7.12 -9.82 16.54
N SER A 282 -7.37 -10.95 17.20
CA SER A 282 -7.39 -11.04 18.66
C SER A 282 -5.99 -11.20 19.29
N ASN A 283 -4.97 -11.52 18.48
CA ASN A 283 -3.61 -11.83 18.92
C ASN A 283 -2.62 -10.68 18.67
N ILE A 284 -3.03 -9.44 18.89
CA ILE A 284 -2.26 -8.24 18.58
C ILE A 284 -0.89 -8.18 19.31
N ASP A 285 -0.80 -8.68 20.54
CA ASP A 285 0.44 -8.66 21.31
C ASP A 285 1.51 -9.57 20.69
N GLN A 286 1.10 -10.72 20.16
CA GLN A 286 1.99 -11.62 19.44
C GLN A 286 2.54 -10.96 18.18
N ILE A 287 1.66 -10.30 17.40
CA ILE A 287 2.06 -9.58 16.19
C ILE A 287 3.05 -8.47 16.51
N ASN A 288 2.80 -7.70 17.57
CA ASN A 288 3.72 -6.66 18.03
C ASN A 288 5.08 -7.25 18.46
N GLY A 289 5.08 -8.44 19.02
CA GLY A 289 6.29 -9.19 19.33
C GLY A 289 7.10 -9.52 18.07
N TRP A 290 6.44 -10.06 17.04
CA TRP A 290 7.08 -10.39 15.76
C TRP A 290 7.58 -9.16 15.01
N ILE A 291 6.84 -8.05 15.05
CA ILE A 291 7.28 -6.78 14.46
C ILE A 291 8.60 -6.34 15.12
N ARG A 292 8.65 -6.32 16.48
CA ARG A 292 9.89 -5.94 17.18
C ARG A 292 11.07 -6.84 16.81
N GLU A 293 10.85 -8.16 16.76
CA GLU A 293 11.91 -9.10 16.37
C GLU A 293 12.36 -8.85 14.92
N THR A 294 11.44 -8.63 13.99
CA THR A 294 11.77 -8.30 12.60
C THR A 294 12.64 -7.05 12.50
N LEU A 295 12.34 -6.01 13.30
CA LEU A 295 13.13 -4.77 13.31
C LEU A 295 14.55 -5.02 13.87
N LEU A 296 14.68 -5.81 14.95
CA LEU A 296 15.97 -6.20 15.50
C LEU A 296 16.80 -6.99 14.49
N GLN A 297 16.16 -7.94 13.81
CA GLN A 297 16.83 -8.74 12.78
C GLN A 297 17.19 -7.89 11.55
N ARG A 298 16.40 -6.90 11.19
CA ARG A 298 16.75 -5.95 10.12
C ARG A 298 18.02 -5.19 10.46
N ASP A 299 18.09 -4.62 11.64
CA ASP A 299 19.25 -3.84 12.08
C ASP A 299 20.51 -4.72 12.13
N ARG A 300 20.41 -5.95 12.65
CA ARG A 300 21.49 -6.94 12.64
C ARG A 300 21.95 -7.26 11.22
N LEU A 301 21.02 -7.60 10.33
CA LEU A 301 21.34 -7.99 8.96
C LEU A 301 22.03 -6.85 8.20
N VAL A 302 21.61 -5.62 8.40
CA VAL A 302 22.25 -4.41 7.82
C VAL A 302 23.70 -4.29 8.29
N LEU A 303 23.97 -4.49 9.60
CA LEU A 303 25.33 -4.40 10.14
C LEU A 303 26.23 -5.49 9.59
N GLU A 304 25.75 -6.73 9.53
CA GLU A 304 26.54 -7.89 9.07
C GLU A 304 26.82 -7.82 7.55
N LEU A 305 25.85 -7.40 6.74
CA LEU A 305 26.00 -7.28 5.30
C LEU A 305 27.04 -6.23 4.89
N LYS A 306 27.24 -5.18 5.68
CA LYS A 306 28.26 -4.15 5.43
C LYS A 306 29.71 -4.69 5.47
N ASN A 307 29.91 -5.88 6.02
CA ASN A 307 31.26 -6.50 6.10
C ASN A 307 31.65 -7.25 4.83
N PHE A 308 30.76 -7.34 3.82
CA PHE A 308 31.07 -8.01 2.56
C PHE A 308 31.54 -7.00 1.54
N ASP A 309 32.71 -7.23 0.91
CA ASP A 309 33.33 -6.34 -0.10
C ASP A 309 32.45 -6.13 -1.35
N PHE A 310 31.54 -7.06 -1.64
CA PHE A 310 30.61 -6.93 -2.76
C PHE A 310 29.38 -6.07 -2.45
N VAL A 311 29.17 -5.66 -1.21
CA VAL A 311 28.09 -4.75 -0.81
C VAL A 311 28.57 -3.31 -0.94
N LEU A 312 27.99 -2.57 -1.88
CA LEU A 312 28.34 -1.18 -2.15
C LEU A 312 27.54 -0.20 -1.28
N ASP A 313 26.26 -0.50 -1.08
CA ASP A 313 25.36 0.33 -0.25
C ASP A 313 24.18 -0.49 0.25
N ILE A 314 23.60 -0.06 1.37
CA ILE A 314 22.34 -0.60 1.93
C ILE A 314 21.43 0.58 2.22
N TYR A 315 20.36 0.68 1.44
CA TYR A 315 19.43 1.79 1.58
C TYR A 315 18.62 1.73 2.89
N PRO A 316 18.32 2.88 3.51
CA PRO A 316 17.46 2.92 4.69
C PRO A 316 16.11 2.25 4.43
N SER A 317 15.63 1.50 5.41
CA SER A 317 14.35 0.78 5.27
C SER A 317 13.46 0.94 6.48
N ASP A 318 12.19 1.20 6.20
CA ASP A 318 11.05 1.19 7.13
C ASP A 318 10.12 0.00 6.86
N ALA A 319 10.59 -1.00 6.10
CA ALA A 319 9.84 -2.20 5.73
C ALA A 319 10.44 -3.47 6.40
N ASN A 320 9.84 -4.63 6.13
CA ASN A 320 10.38 -5.93 6.53
C ASN A 320 11.34 -6.53 5.49
N PHE A 321 12.02 -5.69 4.75
CA PHE A 321 13.07 -6.04 3.78
C PHE A 321 14.05 -4.88 3.67
N ILE A 322 15.20 -5.14 3.07
CA ILE A 322 16.21 -4.14 2.74
C ILE A 322 16.53 -4.20 1.24
N LEU A 323 16.92 -3.06 0.69
CA LEU A 323 17.48 -2.95 -0.64
C LEU A 323 19.00 -2.79 -0.53
N VAL A 324 19.74 -3.70 -1.14
CA VAL A 324 21.20 -3.77 -1.06
C VAL A 324 21.78 -3.59 -2.45
N LYS A 325 22.61 -2.58 -2.64
CA LYS A 325 23.39 -2.38 -3.88
C LYS A 325 24.66 -3.18 -3.81
N THR A 326 24.96 -3.92 -4.86
CA THR A 326 26.10 -4.85 -4.91
C THR A 326 26.93 -4.66 -6.16
N THR A 327 28.15 -5.21 -6.16
CA THR A 327 29.05 -5.19 -7.33
C THR A 327 28.50 -6.01 -8.50
N ASP A 328 27.83 -7.15 -8.22
CA ASP A 328 27.22 -8.03 -9.21
C ASP A 328 25.98 -8.73 -8.64
N ALA A 329 24.84 -8.05 -8.70
CA ALA A 329 23.58 -8.58 -8.19
C ALA A 329 23.12 -9.86 -8.91
N ASN A 330 23.40 -10.00 -10.20
CA ASN A 330 23.00 -11.19 -10.95
C ASN A 330 23.75 -12.41 -10.46
N ARG A 331 25.08 -12.32 -10.35
CA ARG A 331 25.92 -13.43 -9.90
C ARG A 331 25.63 -13.82 -8.45
N ILE A 332 25.42 -12.85 -7.56
CA ILE A 332 25.05 -13.11 -6.16
C ILE A 332 23.68 -13.79 -6.11
N TYR A 333 22.71 -13.31 -6.88
CA TYR A 333 21.38 -13.92 -6.96
C TYR A 333 21.47 -15.38 -7.42
N ASP A 334 22.15 -15.67 -8.53
CA ASP A 334 22.31 -17.01 -9.08
C ASP A 334 23.03 -17.95 -8.10
N PHE A 335 24.06 -17.44 -7.40
CA PHE A 335 24.75 -18.18 -6.34
C PHE A 335 23.82 -18.56 -5.22
N LEU A 336 23.04 -17.62 -4.67
CA LEU A 336 22.07 -17.88 -3.59
C LEU A 336 20.99 -18.87 -4.03
N VAL A 337 20.45 -18.73 -5.23
CA VAL A 337 19.49 -19.69 -5.80
C VAL A 337 20.09 -21.10 -5.88
N SER A 338 21.36 -21.24 -6.29
CA SER A 338 22.07 -22.53 -6.33
C SER A 338 22.22 -23.18 -4.95
N LYS A 339 22.12 -22.38 -3.87
CA LYS A 339 22.17 -22.83 -2.48
C LYS A 339 20.78 -22.95 -1.84
N GLY A 340 19.70 -22.79 -2.61
CA GLY A 340 18.33 -22.89 -2.15
C GLY A 340 17.82 -21.64 -1.40
N ILE A 341 18.53 -20.50 -1.50
CA ILE A 341 18.12 -19.23 -0.88
C ILE A 341 17.55 -18.31 -1.95
N ILE A 342 16.29 -17.94 -1.81
CA ILE A 342 15.55 -17.13 -2.78
C ILE A 342 15.38 -15.72 -2.24
N ILE A 343 15.96 -14.76 -2.94
CA ILE A 343 15.80 -13.31 -2.72
C ILE A 343 15.19 -12.67 -3.99
N ARG A 344 15.18 -11.38 -4.09
CA ARG A 344 14.67 -10.69 -5.30
C ARG A 344 15.75 -9.86 -5.95
N ASN A 345 16.11 -10.20 -7.18
CA ASN A 345 16.94 -9.36 -8.02
C ASN A 345 16.12 -8.18 -8.57
N ARG A 346 16.61 -6.95 -8.36
CA ARG A 346 15.97 -5.71 -8.79
C ARG A 346 16.78 -4.93 -9.81
N SER A 347 17.84 -5.50 -10.33
CA SER A 347 18.76 -4.85 -11.29
C SER A 347 18.11 -4.34 -12.58
N LYS A 348 16.91 -4.85 -12.91
CA LYS A 348 16.14 -4.42 -14.09
C LYS A 348 15.07 -3.37 -13.74
N VAL A 349 14.98 -2.97 -12.49
CA VAL A 349 14.02 -1.94 -12.03
C VAL A 349 14.75 -0.61 -12.06
N GLU A 350 14.08 0.41 -12.57
CA GLU A 350 14.58 1.78 -12.65
C GLU A 350 15.11 2.25 -11.28
N LEU A 351 16.24 2.95 -11.26
CA LEU A 351 16.96 3.42 -10.06
C LEU A 351 17.42 2.30 -9.10
N CYS A 352 17.28 1.03 -9.46
CA CYS A 352 17.67 -0.12 -8.63
C CYS A 352 18.75 -0.98 -9.32
N GLU A 353 19.52 -0.43 -10.26
CA GLU A 353 20.58 -1.13 -10.97
C GLU A 353 21.60 -1.69 -9.97
N GLY A 354 21.92 -2.98 -10.11
CA GLY A 354 22.82 -3.68 -9.21
C GLY A 354 22.23 -3.96 -7.81
N CYS A 355 20.92 -3.85 -7.63
CA CYS A 355 20.28 -4.02 -6.33
C CYS A 355 19.61 -5.39 -6.16
N LEU A 356 19.72 -5.90 -4.93
CA LEU A 356 19.01 -7.07 -4.41
C LEU A 356 18.05 -6.62 -3.31
N ARG A 357 16.80 -7.06 -3.34
CA ARG A 357 15.86 -6.90 -2.23
C ARG A 357 15.84 -8.18 -1.41
N ILE A 358 16.20 -8.06 -0.13
CA ILE A 358 16.30 -9.15 0.83
C ILE A 358 15.21 -8.96 1.89
N THR A 359 14.30 -9.94 2.01
CA THR A 359 13.31 -9.96 3.10
C THR A 359 13.99 -10.33 4.40
N ILE A 360 13.60 -9.70 5.49
CA ILE A 360 14.10 -10.04 6.83
C ILE A 360 13.45 -11.35 7.27
N GLY A 361 14.26 -12.37 7.46
CA GLY A 361 13.86 -13.69 7.91
C GLY A 361 13.91 -13.82 9.43
N THR A 362 13.68 -15.04 9.92
CA THR A 362 13.98 -15.44 11.30
C THR A 362 15.49 -15.33 11.60
N PRO A 363 15.92 -15.34 12.87
CA PRO A 363 17.34 -15.35 13.22
C PRO A 363 18.15 -16.44 12.52
N ASP A 364 17.56 -17.63 12.37
CA ASP A 364 18.21 -18.78 11.72
C ASP A 364 18.30 -18.61 10.19
N GLU A 365 17.25 -18.10 9.55
CA GLU A 365 17.24 -17.82 8.11
C GLU A 365 18.25 -16.73 7.76
N ASN A 366 18.31 -15.64 8.54
CA ASN A 366 19.28 -14.58 8.33
C ASN A 366 20.73 -15.08 8.57
N THR A 367 20.95 -15.93 9.57
CA THR A 367 22.25 -16.54 9.84
C THR A 367 22.66 -17.45 8.68
N THR A 368 21.76 -18.26 8.16
CA THR A 368 21.98 -19.12 7.00
C THR A 368 22.36 -18.30 5.75
N LEU A 369 21.66 -17.20 5.51
CA LEU A 369 21.97 -16.28 4.41
C LEU A 369 23.40 -15.73 4.55
N LEU A 370 23.77 -15.20 5.71
CA LEU A 370 25.09 -14.61 5.98
C LEU A 370 26.22 -15.64 5.84
N GLN A 371 26.06 -16.82 6.43
CA GLN A 371 27.04 -17.91 6.29
C GLN A 371 27.20 -18.39 4.85
N THR A 372 26.11 -18.41 4.09
CA THR A 372 26.17 -18.76 2.67
C THR A 372 26.92 -17.71 1.89
N LEU A 373 26.68 -16.42 2.11
CA LEU A 373 27.35 -15.31 1.46
C LEU A 373 28.86 -15.26 1.75
N GLN A 374 29.34 -15.78 2.91
CA GLN A 374 30.78 -15.92 3.21
C GLN A 374 31.52 -16.82 2.21
N ASN A 375 30.81 -17.74 1.54
CA ASN A 375 31.36 -18.62 0.53
C ASN A 375 31.24 -18.09 -0.92
N PHE A 376 30.66 -16.91 -1.10
CA PHE A 376 30.61 -16.24 -2.40
C PHE A 376 31.98 -15.62 -2.72
N LYS A 377 32.54 -15.94 -3.92
CA LYS A 377 33.88 -15.50 -4.37
C LYS A 377 33.78 -14.67 -5.64
#